data_28cc111f385ff71c5e166c4a2eb6eb5d
#
_entry.id   28cc111f385ff71c5e166c4a2eb6eb5d
#
_cell.length_a   1.000
_cell.length_b   1.000
_cell.length_c   1.000
_cell.angle_alpha   90.00
_cell.angle_beta   90.00
_cell.angle_gamma   90.00
#
_symmetry.space_group_name_H-M   'P 1'
#
loop_
_entity.id
_entity.type
_entity.pdbx_description
1 polymer ?
#
loop_
_entity_poly.entity_id
_entity_poly.type
_entity_poly.pdbx_seq_one_letter_code
_entity_poly.pdbx_strand_id
1 'polypeptide(L)'
;MKKKRTGYLLWGPVGTGKSYLARCVANALLDCGVTMKMMNFSGILNDLFAAEDKTEYIRCLMKYDLLIIDDLGAERNSEYATEIVFSVVDARYRSGKPLIITTNLSLVKMKSETDAGKCRIYDRILEMCVPMKMDGDSKREKLATNKMHDMKEILNL
;
A
#
# COMPACT_ATOMS: atom_id res chain seq x y z
N MET A 1 13.27 -11.72 -23.97
CA MET A 1 12.67 -11.84 -22.62
C MET A 1 12.14 -10.48 -22.18
N LYS A 2 10.83 -10.30 -22.04
CA LYS A 2 10.30 -9.09 -21.42
C LYS A 2 10.75 -9.08 -19.95
N LYS A 3 11.53 -8.10 -19.53
CA LYS A 3 11.89 -7.87 -18.12
C LYS A 3 10.59 -7.81 -17.32
N LYS A 4 10.32 -8.80 -16.47
CA LYS A 4 9.16 -8.82 -15.59
C LYS A 4 9.29 -7.60 -14.69
N ARG A 5 8.41 -6.61 -14.85
CA ARG A 5 8.42 -5.41 -13.99
C ARG A 5 7.93 -5.85 -12.62
N THR A 6 8.84 -5.86 -11.65
CA THR A 6 8.58 -6.37 -10.31
C THR A 6 8.16 -5.21 -9.40
N GLY A 7 7.10 -5.42 -8.64
CA GLY A 7 6.65 -4.51 -7.59
C GLY A 7 7.33 -4.79 -6.25
N TYR A 8 6.95 -4.03 -5.21
CA TYR A 8 7.44 -4.20 -3.85
C TYR A 8 6.29 -4.25 -2.84
N LEU A 9 6.38 -5.16 -1.88
CA LEU A 9 5.51 -5.23 -0.71
C LEU A 9 6.32 -4.81 0.52
N LEU A 10 6.12 -3.57 0.98
CA LEU A 10 6.75 -3.04 2.19
C LEU A 10 5.88 -3.43 3.39
N TRP A 11 6.36 -4.35 4.22
CA TRP A 11 5.60 -4.87 5.34
C TRP A 11 6.37 -4.75 6.66
N GLY A 12 5.67 -4.69 7.77
CA GLY A 12 6.26 -4.61 9.11
C GLY A 12 5.46 -3.75 10.07
N PRO A 13 5.94 -3.57 11.32
CA PRO A 13 5.22 -2.84 12.35
C PRO A 13 4.86 -1.40 11.98
N VAL A 14 3.89 -0.83 12.70
CA VAL A 14 3.51 0.58 12.56
C VAL A 14 4.69 1.49 12.91
N GLY A 15 4.83 2.59 12.18
CA GLY A 15 5.84 3.61 12.50
C GLY A 15 7.23 3.35 11.93
N THR A 16 7.48 2.23 11.25
CA THR A 16 8.80 1.87 10.69
C THR A 16 9.18 2.62 9.41
N GLY A 17 8.31 3.50 8.90
CA GLY A 17 8.63 4.35 7.75
C GLY A 17 8.24 3.79 6.38
N LYS A 18 7.39 2.76 6.29
CA LYS A 18 6.93 2.15 5.03
C LYS A 18 6.37 3.17 4.05
N SER A 19 5.35 3.93 4.48
CA SER A 19 4.73 4.97 3.64
C SER A 19 5.69 6.10 3.27
N TYR A 20 6.63 6.42 4.16
CA TYR A 20 7.67 7.40 3.88
C TYR A 20 8.60 6.91 2.76
N LEU A 21 9.09 5.67 2.85
CA LEU A 21 9.92 5.07 1.81
C LEU A 21 9.18 5.01 0.47
N ALA A 22 7.91 4.59 0.48
CA ALA A 22 7.10 4.57 -0.74
C ALA A 22 7.00 5.93 -1.42
N ARG A 23 6.85 7.02 -0.63
CA ARG A 23 6.84 8.41 -1.15
C ARG A 23 8.21 8.85 -1.67
N CYS A 24 9.30 8.48 -1.01
CA CYS A 24 10.65 8.77 -1.50
C CYS A 24 10.90 8.11 -2.86
N VAL A 25 10.51 6.83 -3.02
CA VAL A 25 10.60 6.13 -4.31
C VAL A 25 9.73 6.81 -5.35
N ALA A 26 8.50 7.20 -4.98
CA ALA A 26 7.60 7.95 -5.86
C ALA A 26 8.26 9.21 -6.39
N ASN A 27 8.77 10.07 -5.51
CA ASN A 27 9.40 11.33 -5.90
C ASN A 27 10.59 11.11 -6.83
N ALA A 28 11.48 10.16 -6.51
CA ALA A 28 12.63 9.85 -7.35
C ALA A 28 12.23 9.37 -8.75
N LEU A 29 11.14 8.63 -8.89
CA LEU A 29 10.65 8.14 -10.17
C LEU A 29 9.90 9.22 -10.96
N LEU A 30 9.24 10.18 -10.29
CA LEU A 30 8.64 11.36 -10.94
C LEU A 30 9.71 12.18 -11.67
N ASP A 31 10.86 12.37 -11.05
CA ASP A 31 12.00 13.08 -11.66
C ASP A 31 12.52 12.34 -12.91
N CYS A 32 12.26 11.04 -13.02
CA CYS A 32 12.57 10.22 -14.21
C CYS A 32 11.44 10.17 -15.24
N GLY A 33 10.37 10.94 -15.08
CA GLY A 33 9.23 10.98 -16.00
C GLY A 33 8.27 9.81 -15.90
N VAL A 34 8.32 9.02 -14.82
CA VAL A 34 7.40 7.88 -14.59
C VAL A 34 6.05 8.41 -14.12
N THR A 35 4.97 8.05 -14.83
CA THR A 35 3.61 8.40 -14.40
C THR A 35 3.17 7.49 -13.25
N MET A 36 2.66 8.11 -12.17
CA MET A 36 2.26 7.32 -11.01
C MET A 36 1.02 7.87 -10.30
N LYS A 37 0.37 6.98 -9.56
CA LYS A 37 -0.70 7.31 -8.63
C LYS A 37 -0.41 6.66 -7.28
N MET A 38 -0.48 7.45 -6.22
CA MET A 38 -0.41 6.96 -4.84
C MET A 38 -1.73 7.23 -4.13
N MET A 39 -2.26 6.21 -3.50
CA MET A 39 -3.52 6.27 -2.76
C MET A 39 -3.59 5.13 -1.72
N ASN A 40 -4.55 5.19 -0.82
CA ASN A 40 -4.87 4.08 0.08
C ASN A 40 -6.17 3.39 -0.38
N PHE A 41 -6.41 2.17 0.10
CA PHE A 41 -7.63 1.44 -0.29
C PHE A 41 -8.92 2.11 0.17
N SER A 42 -8.92 2.79 1.30
CA SER A 42 -10.10 3.55 1.75
C SER A 42 -10.46 4.66 0.76
N GLY A 43 -9.47 5.35 0.19
CA GLY A 43 -9.67 6.32 -0.88
C GLY A 43 -10.22 5.66 -2.15
N ILE A 44 -9.65 4.53 -2.57
CA ILE A 44 -10.14 3.76 -3.72
C ILE A 44 -11.60 3.34 -3.52
N LEU A 45 -11.95 2.85 -2.33
CA LEU A 45 -13.32 2.45 -1.99
C LEU A 45 -14.28 3.64 -2.08
N ASN A 46 -13.91 4.79 -1.53
CA ASN A 46 -14.73 6.00 -1.57
C ASN A 46 -14.92 6.50 -3.01
N ASP A 47 -13.85 6.53 -3.79
CA ASP A 47 -13.89 6.95 -5.20
C ASP A 47 -14.77 6.00 -6.03
N LEU A 48 -14.64 4.68 -5.82
CA LEU A 48 -15.46 3.69 -6.51
C LEU A 48 -16.93 3.69 -6.07
N PHE A 49 -17.20 4.06 -4.82
CA PHE A 49 -18.56 4.24 -4.35
C PHE A 49 -19.25 5.42 -5.05
N ALA A 50 -18.49 6.50 -5.30
CA ALA A 50 -18.98 7.70 -5.97
C ALA A 50 -18.94 7.62 -7.52
N ALA A 51 -18.20 6.64 -8.08
CA ALA A 51 -18.03 6.51 -9.53
C ALA A 51 -19.30 5.99 -10.23
N GLU A 52 -19.69 6.64 -11.30
CA GLU A 52 -20.76 6.16 -12.18
C GLU A 52 -20.38 4.88 -12.92
N ASP A 53 -19.12 4.81 -13.40
CA ASP A 53 -18.54 3.61 -14.04
C ASP A 53 -17.30 3.13 -13.27
N LYS A 54 -17.49 2.08 -12.47
CA LYS A 54 -16.42 1.44 -11.69
C LYS A 54 -15.34 0.82 -12.56
N THR A 55 -15.74 0.28 -13.71
CA THR A 55 -14.82 -0.37 -14.64
C THR A 55 -13.88 0.66 -15.28
N GLU A 56 -14.43 1.81 -15.68
CA GLU A 56 -13.60 2.89 -16.24
C GLU A 56 -12.68 3.49 -15.18
N TYR A 57 -13.13 3.64 -13.93
CA TYR A 57 -12.27 4.08 -12.84
C TYR A 57 -11.05 3.15 -12.67
N ILE A 58 -11.28 1.83 -12.58
CA ILE A 58 -10.18 0.84 -12.45
C ILE A 58 -9.27 0.90 -13.69
N ARG A 59 -9.84 1.04 -14.90
CA ARG A 59 -9.08 1.19 -16.14
C ARG A 59 -8.19 2.42 -16.11
N CYS A 60 -8.66 3.53 -15.55
CA CYS A 60 -7.87 4.75 -15.37
C CYS A 60 -6.70 4.54 -14.43
N LEU A 61 -6.86 3.78 -13.33
CA LEU A 61 -5.73 3.42 -12.46
C LEU A 61 -4.66 2.61 -13.20
N MET A 62 -5.05 1.79 -14.17
CA MET A 62 -4.10 0.98 -14.97
C MET A 62 -3.30 1.79 -16.00
N LYS A 63 -3.68 3.04 -16.29
CA LYS A 63 -2.91 3.92 -17.18
C LYS A 63 -1.55 4.32 -16.59
N TYR A 64 -1.46 4.48 -15.27
CA TYR A 64 -0.22 4.84 -14.59
C TYR A 64 0.87 3.76 -14.74
N ASP A 65 2.12 4.18 -14.93
CA ASP A 65 3.26 3.27 -15.00
C ASP A 65 3.51 2.57 -13.68
N LEU A 66 3.36 3.29 -12.56
CA LEU A 66 3.45 2.77 -11.21
C LEU A 66 2.18 3.10 -10.42
N LEU A 67 1.63 2.11 -9.74
CA LEU A 67 0.59 2.30 -8.73
C LEU A 67 1.20 2.04 -7.35
N ILE A 68 0.92 2.94 -6.40
CA ILE A 68 1.34 2.80 -5.02
C ILE A 68 0.08 2.76 -4.16
N ILE A 69 -0.12 1.67 -3.43
CA ILE A 69 -1.26 1.50 -2.54
C ILE A 69 -0.75 1.44 -1.10
N ASP A 70 -1.07 2.47 -0.35
CA ASP A 70 -0.65 2.62 1.03
C ASP A 70 -1.65 1.95 1.97
N ASP A 71 -1.12 1.27 2.99
CA ASP A 71 -1.86 0.75 4.14
C ASP A 71 -2.91 -0.33 3.81
N LEU A 72 -2.49 -1.36 3.05
CA LEU A 72 -3.31 -2.54 2.80
C LEU A 72 -3.65 -3.25 4.12
N GLY A 73 -4.92 -3.60 4.32
CA GLY A 73 -5.45 -4.28 5.51
C GLY A 73 -5.97 -3.32 6.58
N ALA A 74 -5.94 -2.00 6.32
CA ALA A 74 -6.61 -0.99 7.15
C ALA A 74 -8.06 -0.71 6.73
N GLU A 75 -8.48 -1.25 5.58
CA GLU A 75 -9.84 -1.13 5.07
C GLU A 75 -10.86 -1.87 5.94
N ARG A 76 -12.11 -1.44 5.87
CA ARG A 76 -13.22 -2.13 6.56
C ARG A 76 -13.35 -3.57 6.06
N ASN A 77 -13.52 -4.48 7.00
CA ASN A 77 -13.65 -5.92 6.73
C ASN A 77 -15.07 -6.24 6.21
N SER A 78 -15.37 -5.94 4.94
CA SER A 78 -16.62 -6.24 4.27
C SER A 78 -16.36 -6.98 2.96
N GLU A 79 -17.32 -7.80 2.53
CA GLU A 79 -17.25 -8.49 1.23
C GLU A 79 -17.03 -7.51 0.09
N TYR A 80 -17.76 -6.40 0.09
CA TYR A 80 -17.61 -5.36 -0.93
C TYR A 80 -16.19 -4.78 -0.97
N ALA A 81 -15.60 -4.46 0.20
CA ALA A 81 -14.23 -3.97 0.25
C ALA A 81 -13.25 -5.03 -0.30
N THR A 82 -13.42 -6.29 0.06
CA THR A 82 -12.59 -7.40 -0.43
C THR A 82 -12.70 -7.56 -1.95
N GLU A 83 -13.90 -7.48 -2.53
CA GLU A 83 -14.11 -7.54 -3.97
C GLU A 83 -13.43 -6.38 -4.72
N ILE A 84 -13.52 -5.16 -4.18
CA ILE A 84 -12.88 -3.98 -4.76
C ILE A 84 -11.36 -4.11 -4.72
N VAL A 85 -10.80 -4.48 -3.56
CA VAL A 85 -9.36 -4.72 -3.41
C VAL A 85 -8.89 -5.78 -4.41
N PHE A 86 -9.62 -6.89 -4.52
CA PHE A 86 -9.32 -7.93 -5.50
C PHE A 86 -9.35 -7.39 -6.92
N SER A 87 -10.39 -6.65 -7.30
CA SER A 87 -10.55 -6.12 -8.65
C SER A 87 -9.40 -5.20 -9.06
N VAL A 88 -8.93 -4.32 -8.15
CA VAL A 88 -7.81 -3.41 -8.41
C VAL A 88 -6.49 -4.20 -8.51
N VAL A 89 -6.24 -5.12 -7.58
CA VAL A 89 -5.01 -5.92 -7.55
C VAL A 89 -4.93 -6.84 -8.77
N ASP A 90 -6.03 -7.52 -9.13
CA ASP A 90 -6.10 -8.41 -10.28
C ASP A 90 -5.95 -7.64 -11.61
N ALA A 91 -6.57 -6.48 -11.75
CA ALA A 91 -6.38 -5.62 -12.92
C ALA A 91 -4.91 -5.18 -13.05
N ARG A 92 -4.26 -4.86 -11.94
CA ARG A 92 -2.83 -4.50 -11.93
C ARG A 92 -1.96 -5.69 -12.30
N TYR A 93 -2.23 -6.86 -11.74
CA TYR A 93 -1.56 -8.11 -12.08
C TYR A 93 -1.63 -8.40 -13.59
N ARG A 94 -2.82 -8.33 -14.19
CA ARG A 94 -3.03 -8.56 -15.64
C ARG A 94 -2.35 -7.50 -16.51
N SER A 95 -2.25 -6.27 -16.03
CA SER A 95 -1.57 -5.19 -16.78
C SER A 95 -0.07 -5.40 -16.91
N GLY A 96 0.54 -6.26 -16.09
CA GLY A 96 1.98 -6.49 -16.04
C GLY A 96 2.78 -5.27 -15.57
N LYS A 97 2.12 -4.24 -15.03
CA LYS A 97 2.76 -3.02 -14.53
C LYS A 97 3.10 -3.15 -13.05
N PRO A 98 4.20 -2.54 -12.57
CA PRO A 98 4.66 -2.65 -11.19
C PRO A 98 3.67 -2.02 -10.20
N LEU A 99 3.64 -2.59 -9.00
CA LEU A 99 2.82 -2.16 -7.87
C LEU A 99 3.71 -2.06 -6.64
N ILE A 100 3.58 -0.98 -5.87
CA ILE A 100 4.14 -0.88 -4.52
C ILE A 100 2.98 -0.89 -3.54
N ILE A 101 3.06 -1.78 -2.54
CA ILE A 101 2.09 -1.87 -1.47
C ILE A 101 2.80 -1.69 -0.14
N THR A 102 2.20 -0.95 0.78
CA THR A 102 2.59 -0.93 2.18
C THR A 102 1.54 -1.62 3.03
N THR A 103 1.95 -2.34 4.07
CA THR A 103 1.04 -3.04 4.97
C THR A 103 1.65 -3.25 6.35
N ASN A 104 0.80 -3.30 7.38
CA ASN A 104 1.18 -3.73 8.72
C ASN A 104 1.00 -5.24 8.93
N LEU A 105 0.42 -5.94 7.95
CA LEU A 105 0.27 -7.39 7.99
C LEU A 105 1.63 -8.09 7.84
N SER A 106 1.90 -9.09 8.69
CA SER A 106 3.08 -9.93 8.50
C SER A 106 2.88 -10.93 7.36
N LEU A 107 3.98 -11.36 6.75
CA LEU A 107 3.92 -12.41 5.71
C LEU A 107 3.32 -13.71 6.23
N VAL A 108 3.57 -14.05 7.52
CA VAL A 108 2.97 -15.22 8.16
C VAL A 108 1.46 -15.08 8.18
N LYS A 109 0.94 -13.92 8.59
CA LYS A 109 -0.51 -13.65 8.63
C LYS A 109 -1.13 -13.68 7.24
N MET A 110 -0.47 -13.12 6.24
CA MET A 110 -0.96 -13.16 4.85
C MET A 110 -1.03 -14.58 4.30
N LYS A 111 -0.02 -15.43 4.61
CA LYS A 111 0.04 -16.83 4.17
C LYS A 111 -0.87 -17.77 4.95
N SER A 112 -1.25 -17.42 6.17
CA SER A 112 -2.16 -18.21 7.02
C SER A 112 -3.62 -17.73 6.94
N GLU A 113 -3.93 -16.81 6.03
CA GLU A 113 -5.30 -16.34 5.82
C GLU A 113 -6.20 -17.49 5.36
N THR A 114 -7.43 -17.52 5.85
CA THR A 114 -8.41 -18.57 5.56
C THR A 114 -9.59 -18.08 4.72
N ASP A 115 -9.80 -16.77 4.67
CA ASP A 115 -10.82 -16.18 3.80
C ASP A 115 -10.40 -16.29 2.33
N ALA A 116 -11.23 -16.95 1.52
CA ALA A 116 -10.92 -17.25 0.13
C ALA A 116 -10.72 -15.99 -0.73
N GLY A 117 -11.43 -14.90 -0.44
CA GLY A 117 -11.27 -13.62 -1.13
C GLY A 117 -9.90 -13.00 -0.84
N LYS A 118 -9.53 -12.93 0.43
CA LYS A 118 -8.24 -12.41 0.87
C LYS A 118 -7.07 -13.27 0.43
N CYS A 119 -7.20 -14.60 0.48
CA CYS A 119 -6.18 -15.52 -0.05
C CYS A 119 -5.82 -15.17 -1.49
N ARG A 120 -6.81 -15.00 -2.36
CA ARG A 120 -6.58 -14.64 -3.76
C ARG A 120 -5.89 -13.29 -3.94
N ILE A 121 -6.22 -12.30 -3.10
CA ILE A 121 -5.56 -10.99 -3.11
C ILE A 121 -4.08 -11.15 -2.75
N TYR A 122 -3.79 -11.84 -1.64
CA TYR A 122 -2.43 -12.00 -1.15
C TYR A 122 -1.57 -12.84 -2.08
N ASP A 123 -2.12 -13.90 -2.70
CA ASP A 123 -1.43 -14.69 -3.71
C ASP A 123 -0.98 -13.83 -4.90
N ARG A 124 -1.87 -12.99 -5.42
CA ARG A 124 -1.54 -12.05 -6.52
C ARG A 124 -0.44 -11.06 -6.11
N ILE A 125 -0.54 -10.50 -4.91
CA ILE A 125 0.45 -9.54 -4.40
C ILE A 125 1.81 -10.22 -4.24
N LEU A 126 1.86 -11.40 -3.64
CA LEU A 126 3.12 -12.13 -3.42
C LEU A 126 3.74 -12.66 -4.71
N GLU A 127 2.94 -12.89 -5.75
CA GLU A 127 3.45 -13.25 -7.08
C GLU A 127 4.07 -12.06 -7.82
N MET A 128 3.49 -10.86 -7.69
CA MET A 128 3.94 -9.68 -8.44
C MET A 128 4.89 -8.76 -7.68
N CYS A 129 4.99 -8.90 -6.36
CA CYS A 129 5.78 -8.02 -5.51
C CYS A 129 6.85 -8.79 -4.73
N VAL A 130 8.04 -8.19 -4.64
CA VAL A 130 9.09 -8.67 -3.72
C VAL A 130 8.78 -8.16 -2.32
N PRO A 131 8.61 -9.05 -1.32
CA PRO A 131 8.39 -8.62 0.05
C PRO A 131 9.67 -8.07 0.66
N MET A 132 9.58 -6.86 1.22
CA MET A 132 10.64 -6.19 1.96
C MET A 132 10.18 -5.90 3.38
N LYS A 133 10.83 -6.49 4.35
CA LYS A 133 10.54 -6.24 5.76
C LYS A 133 11.11 -4.89 6.19
N MET A 134 10.27 -4.09 6.81
CA MET A 134 10.64 -2.82 7.40
C MET A 134 10.63 -2.98 8.93
N ASP A 135 11.82 -3.18 9.49
CA ASP A 135 12.03 -3.30 10.94
C ASP A 135 12.59 -2.00 11.51
N GLY A 136 12.48 -1.85 12.80
CA GLY A 136 13.05 -0.77 13.58
C GLY A 136 12.04 -0.16 14.54
N ASP A 137 12.54 0.71 15.41
CA ASP A 137 11.71 1.44 16.36
C ASP A 137 10.77 2.39 15.65
N SER A 138 9.60 2.56 16.23
CA SER A 138 8.62 3.52 15.72
C SER A 138 9.19 4.94 15.73
N LYS A 139 9.46 5.50 14.57
CA LYS A 139 9.88 6.90 14.43
C LYS A 139 8.84 7.88 14.98
N ARG A 140 7.56 7.47 14.96
CA ARG A 140 6.45 8.28 15.49
C ARG A 140 6.50 8.34 17.02
N GLU A 141 6.80 7.23 17.69
CA GLU A 141 6.95 7.18 19.16
C GLU A 141 8.14 8.01 19.62
N LYS A 142 9.27 7.92 18.92
CA LYS A 142 10.44 8.77 19.22
C LYS A 142 10.12 10.26 19.09
N LEU A 143 9.41 10.65 18.01
CA LEU A 143 8.98 12.04 17.82
C LEU A 143 7.96 12.48 18.87
N ALA A 144 7.02 11.62 19.28
CA ALA A 144 6.05 11.93 20.33
C ALA A 144 6.74 12.09 21.69
N THR A 145 7.69 11.19 22.01
CA THR A 145 8.46 11.27 23.25
C THR A 145 9.30 12.56 23.33
N ASN A 146 9.97 12.93 22.23
CA ASN A 146 10.73 14.18 22.16
C ASN A 146 9.82 15.40 22.35
N LYS A 147 8.66 15.44 21.68
CA LYS A 147 7.68 16.53 21.87
C LYS A 147 7.16 16.62 23.31
N MET A 148 6.93 15.48 23.97
CA MET A 148 6.54 15.47 25.38
C MET A 148 7.66 15.97 26.27
N HIS A 149 8.91 15.65 25.99
CA HIS A 149 10.07 16.15 26.74
C HIS A 149 10.18 17.67 26.60
N ASP A 150 10.16 18.16 25.35
CA ASP A 150 10.22 19.59 25.04
C ASP A 150 9.08 20.35 25.74
N MET A 151 7.87 19.80 25.76
CA MET A 151 6.71 20.42 26.41
C MET A 151 6.86 20.47 27.95
N LYS A 152 7.42 19.40 28.57
CA LYS A 152 7.70 19.39 29.99
C LYS A 152 8.74 20.44 30.39
N GLU A 153 9.79 20.60 29.57
CA GLU A 153 10.80 21.67 29.80
C GLU A 153 10.18 23.07 29.71
N ILE A 154 9.30 23.29 28.71
CA ILE A 154 8.61 24.58 28.53
C ILE A 154 7.68 24.90 29.72
N LEU A 155 7.01 23.86 30.24
CA LEU A 155 6.04 23.99 31.35
C LEU A 155 6.68 23.91 32.75
N ASN A 156 7.99 23.70 32.84
CA ASN A 156 8.73 23.46 34.08
C ASN A 156 8.12 22.35 34.97
N LEU A 157 7.68 21.24 34.35
CA LEU A 157 7.07 20.07 35.01
C LEU A 157 8.07 18.93 35.17
#